data_2b62dcd59cd68b3d070f6c77de5e6bb8
#
_entry.id   2b62dcd59cd68b3d070f6c77de5e6bb8
#
_cell.length_a   1.000
_cell.length_b   1.000
_cell.length_c   1.000
_cell.angle_alpha   90.00
_cell.angle_beta   90.00
_cell.angle_gamma   90.00
#
_symmetry.space_group_name_H-M   'P 1'
#
loop_
_entity.id
_entity.type
_entity.pdbx_description
1 polymer ?
#
loop_
_entity_poly.entity_id
_entity_poly.type
_entity_poly.pdbx_seq_one_letter_code
_entity_poly.pdbx_strand_id
1 'polypeptide(L)'
;MKDHEVKKYLLQTLEDGRLVRQERDALKELLGSRGVNDQKRALYRSMAFDVAHDIIATGDAEKRRLAMEWLEAVIKAFYPAEPIGADTNRVEAEAWFSPEDDCVGRIADLLVTAKQTVDICVFTITDNRISDAITSAHRRGVRVRIISDDDKAFDKGSDIGHLRSRGIDCRVDKTEHHMHHKFSIFDHRLLLTGSYNWTRSAALSNEENFIISGDPRLLKAFAGIFDGLWESFG
;
A
#
# COMPACT_ATOMS: atom_id res chain seq x y z
N MET A 1 8.11 -29.72 7.26
CA MET A 1 7.59 -30.84 6.47
C MET A 1 8.10 -30.71 5.04
N LYS A 2 8.46 -31.83 4.40
CA LYS A 2 8.92 -31.83 3.00
C LYS A 2 7.70 -31.85 2.08
N ASP A 3 7.82 -31.31 0.85
CA ASP A 3 6.69 -31.17 -0.07
C ASP A 3 5.97 -32.50 -0.40
N HIS A 4 6.72 -33.62 -0.44
CA HIS A 4 6.12 -34.95 -0.65
C HIS A 4 5.26 -35.44 0.53
N GLU A 5 5.53 -34.97 1.75
CA GLU A 5 4.72 -35.30 2.94
C GLU A 5 3.39 -34.56 2.88
N VAL A 6 3.36 -33.34 2.33
CA VAL A 6 2.11 -32.58 2.10
C VAL A 6 1.23 -33.32 1.09
N LYS A 7 1.81 -33.74 -0.04
CA LYS A 7 1.04 -34.51 -1.05
C LYS A 7 0.48 -35.80 -0.47
N LYS A 8 1.28 -36.54 0.32
CA LYS A 8 0.82 -37.74 0.99
C LYS A 8 -0.34 -37.46 1.96
N TYR A 9 -0.25 -36.39 2.71
CA TYR A 9 -1.31 -35.97 3.62
C TYR A 9 -2.60 -35.59 2.89
N LEU A 10 -2.51 -34.85 1.79
CA LEU A 10 -3.66 -34.51 0.95
C LEU A 10 -4.33 -35.76 0.38
N LEU A 11 -3.57 -36.78 -0.06
CA LEU A 11 -4.11 -38.05 -0.52
C LEU A 11 -4.85 -38.80 0.60
N GLN A 12 -4.30 -38.85 1.81
CA GLN A 12 -4.93 -39.49 2.96
C GLN A 12 -6.26 -38.83 3.34
N THR A 13 -6.33 -37.50 3.34
CA THR A 13 -7.55 -36.74 3.67
C THR A 13 -8.62 -36.82 2.58
N LEU A 14 -8.30 -37.33 1.38
CA LEU A 14 -9.25 -37.53 0.30
C LEU A 14 -9.86 -38.96 0.29
N GLU A 15 -9.26 -39.92 0.99
CA GLU A 15 -9.72 -41.32 0.96
C GLU A 15 -11.18 -41.47 1.38
N ASP A 16 -11.65 -40.72 2.37
CA ASP A 16 -13.06 -40.70 2.82
C ASP A 16 -13.90 -39.58 2.20
N GLY A 17 -13.29 -38.74 1.33
CA GLY A 17 -13.93 -37.65 0.59
C GLY A 17 -14.38 -36.49 1.46
N ARG A 18 -13.91 -36.37 2.72
CA ARG A 18 -14.30 -35.32 3.64
C ARG A 18 -13.11 -34.82 4.46
N LEU A 19 -12.84 -33.53 4.40
CA LEU A 19 -11.85 -32.91 5.27
C LEU A 19 -12.47 -32.69 6.66
N VAL A 20 -12.18 -33.55 7.64
CA VAL A 20 -12.68 -33.42 9.00
C VAL A 20 -11.97 -32.29 9.74
N ARG A 21 -12.57 -31.86 10.88
CA ARG A 21 -12.07 -30.68 11.63
C ARG A 21 -10.60 -30.81 12.04
N GLN A 22 -10.18 -31.96 12.52
CA GLN A 22 -8.80 -32.22 12.95
C GLN A 22 -7.81 -32.08 11.77
N GLU A 23 -8.15 -32.61 10.61
CA GLU A 23 -7.34 -32.52 9.39
C GLU A 23 -7.25 -31.08 8.89
N ARG A 24 -8.37 -30.34 8.94
CA ARG A 24 -8.39 -28.92 8.60
C ARG A 24 -7.50 -28.08 9.51
N ASP A 25 -7.55 -28.36 10.82
CA ASP A 25 -6.73 -27.63 11.80
C ASP A 25 -5.25 -27.98 11.61
N ALA A 26 -4.90 -29.24 11.31
CA ALA A 26 -3.54 -29.65 10.97
C ALA A 26 -3.03 -28.99 9.67
N LEU A 27 -3.87 -28.85 8.64
CA LEU A 27 -3.53 -28.10 7.42
C LEU A 27 -3.26 -26.63 7.70
N LYS A 28 -4.07 -26.00 8.54
CA LYS A 28 -3.86 -24.59 8.94
C LYS A 28 -2.57 -24.40 9.73
N GLU A 29 -2.27 -25.29 10.66
CA GLU A 29 -1.02 -25.26 11.43
C GLU A 29 0.19 -25.41 10.53
N LEU A 30 0.12 -26.33 9.57
CA LEU A 30 1.16 -26.53 8.57
C LEU A 30 1.41 -25.27 7.74
N LEU A 31 0.33 -24.60 7.31
CA LEU A 31 0.42 -23.35 6.52
C LEU A 31 0.87 -22.16 7.34
N GLY A 32 0.63 -22.16 8.64
CA GLY A 32 1.13 -21.13 9.59
C GLY A 32 2.57 -21.36 10.04
N SER A 33 3.20 -22.50 9.70
CA SER A 33 4.55 -22.80 10.12
C SER A 33 5.60 -21.88 9.46
N ARG A 34 6.69 -21.58 10.21
CA ARG A 34 7.83 -20.81 9.69
C ARG A 34 8.40 -21.52 8.44
N GLY A 35 8.37 -20.85 7.29
CA GLY A 35 8.92 -21.34 6.03
C GLY A 35 7.88 -21.67 4.95
N VAL A 36 6.58 -21.55 5.22
CA VAL A 36 5.54 -21.57 4.18
C VAL A 36 5.26 -20.13 3.73
N ASN A 37 5.88 -19.75 2.62
CA ASN A 37 5.64 -18.48 1.92
C ASN A 37 4.54 -18.64 0.85
N ASP A 38 4.17 -17.56 0.18
CA ASP A 38 3.13 -17.57 -0.87
C ASP A 38 3.44 -18.54 -2.01
N GLN A 39 4.71 -18.69 -2.37
CA GLN A 39 5.15 -19.62 -3.41
C GLN A 39 4.90 -21.08 -3.00
N LYS A 40 5.22 -21.45 -1.77
CA LYS A 40 4.92 -22.79 -1.23
C LYS A 40 3.42 -23.02 -1.08
N ARG A 41 2.68 -22.00 -0.66
CA ARG A 41 1.20 -22.07 -0.59
C ARG A 41 0.58 -22.32 -1.96
N ALA A 42 1.09 -21.66 -3.01
CA ALA A 42 0.67 -21.88 -4.39
C ALA A 42 1.00 -23.30 -4.87
N LEU A 43 2.18 -23.84 -4.51
CA LEU A 43 2.56 -25.22 -4.81
C LEU A 43 1.62 -26.22 -4.14
N TYR A 44 1.30 -26.07 -2.87
CA TYR A 44 0.41 -26.96 -2.14
C TYR A 44 -1.03 -26.90 -2.67
N ARG A 45 -1.48 -25.74 -3.11
CA ARG A 45 -2.73 -25.59 -3.84
C ARG A 45 -2.74 -26.42 -5.13
N SER A 46 -1.67 -26.31 -5.95
CA SER A 46 -1.54 -27.11 -7.18
C SER A 46 -1.62 -28.59 -6.88
N MET A 47 -0.90 -29.06 -5.84
CA MET A 47 -0.96 -30.46 -5.42
C MET A 47 -2.39 -30.92 -5.04
N ALA A 48 -3.18 -30.08 -4.38
CA ALA A 48 -4.56 -30.40 -4.03
C ALA A 48 -5.44 -30.55 -5.27
N PHE A 49 -5.26 -29.68 -6.26
CA PHE A 49 -5.96 -29.81 -7.55
C PHE A 49 -5.55 -31.08 -8.29
N ASP A 50 -4.25 -31.42 -8.35
CA ASP A 50 -3.76 -32.63 -9.00
C ASP A 50 -4.37 -33.90 -8.36
N VAL A 51 -4.40 -33.98 -7.02
CA VAL A 51 -4.98 -35.09 -6.28
C VAL A 51 -6.47 -35.21 -6.53
N ALA A 52 -7.22 -34.10 -6.56
CA ALA A 52 -8.66 -34.14 -6.86
C ALA A 52 -8.95 -34.51 -8.33
N HIS A 53 -8.12 -34.01 -9.25
CA HIS A 53 -8.27 -34.20 -10.69
C HIS A 53 -8.27 -35.71 -11.06
N ASP A 54 -7.38 -36.51 -10.47
CA ASP A 54 -7.29 -37.93 -10.75
C ASP A 54 -8.59 -38.65 -10.42
N ILE A 55 -9.25 -38.32 -9.31
CA ILE A 55 -10.53 -38.87 -8.91
C ILE A 55 -11.68 -38.33 -9.77
N ILE A 56 -11.67 -37.04 -10.09
CA ILE A 56 -12.70 -36.45 -10.94
C ILE A 56 -12.66 -37.02 -12.35
N ALA A 57 -11.48 -37.34 -12.88
CA ALA A 57 -11.32 -37.92 -14.20
C ALA A 57 -11.79 -39.36 -14.29
N THR A 58 -11.56 -40.18 -13.25
CA THR A 58 -11.76 -41.66 -13.30
C THR A 58 -12.91 -42.17 -12.42
N GLY A 59 -13.38 -41.37 -11.45
CA GLY A 59 -14.40 -41.75 -10.48
C GLY A 59 -15.82 -41.77 -11.05
N ASP A 60 -16.71 -42.47 -10.36
CA ASP A 60 -18.15 -42.38 -10.56
C ASP A 60 -18.71 -41.02 -10.08
N ALA A 61 -20.00 -40.78 -10.27
CA ALA A 61 -20.66 -39.52 -9.94
C ALA A 61 -20.53 -39.15 -8.45
N GLU A 62 -20.59 -40.11 -7.55
CA GLU A 62 -20.49 -39.92 -6.12
C GLU A 62 -19.04 -39.53 -5.71
N LYS A 63 -18.06 -40.24 -6.23
CA LYS A 63 -16.63 -39.92 -5.98
C LYS A 63 -16.25 -38.55 -6.51
N ARG A 64 -16.76 -38.18 -7.69
CA ARG A 64 -16.54 -36.83 -8.25
C ARG A 64 -17.10 -35.76 -7.34
N ARG A 65 -18.33 -35.95 -6.84
CA ARG A 65 -18.96 -35.00 -5.90
C ARG A 65 -18.14 -34.84 -4.62
N LEU A 66 -17.73 -35.97 -4.01
CA LEU A 66 -16.91 -35.96 -2.79
C LEU A 66 -15.55 -35.31 -3.01
N ALA A 67 -14.90 -35.60 -4.13
CA ALA A 67 -13.61 -34.94 -4.45
C ALA A 67 -13.73 -33.41 -4.61
N MET A 68 -14.83 -32.92 -5.19
CA MET A 68 -15.10 -31.49 -5.31
C MET A 68 -15.38 -30.83 -3.94
N GLU A 69 -16.20 -31.50 -3.08
CA GLU A 69 -16.47 -31.01 -1.73
C GLU A 69 -15.18 -30.95 -0.86
N TRP A 70 -14.35 -32.00 -0.97
CA TRP A 70 -13.05 -32.05 -0.30
C TRP A 70 -12.13 -30.94 -0.82
N LEU A 71 -12.01 -30.76 -2.15
CA LEU A 71 -11.18 -29.71 -2.75
C LEU A 71 -11.62 -28.32 -2.27
N GLU A 72 -12.92 -28.05 -2.24
CA GLU A 72 -13.47 -26.80 -1.71
C GLU A 72 -13.06 -26.58 -0.24
N ALA A 73 -13.15 -27.63 0.58
CA ALA A 73 -12.77 -27.55 2.00
C ALA A 73 -11.27 -27.32 2.20
N VAL A 74 -10.42 -27.97 1.38
CA VAL A 74 -8.96 -27.77 1.39
C VAL A 74 -8.60 -26.37 0.95
N ILE A 75 -9.20 -25.84 -0.12
CA ILE A 75 -8.95 -24.48 -0.59
C ILE A 75 -9.38 -23.44 0.46
N LYS A 76 -10.52 -23.65 1.12
CA LYS A 76 -10.95 -22.80 2.26
C LYS A 76 -10.00 -22.88 3.46
N ALA A 77 -9.31 -24.00 3.66
CA ALA A 77 -8.29 -24.13 4.70
C ALA A 77 -6.99 -23.42 4.31
N PHE A 78 -6.62 -23.43 3.02
CA PHE A 78 -5.44 -22.74 2.48
C PHE A 78 -5.63 -21.21 2.43
N TYR A 79 -6.84 -20.79 2.13
CA TYR A 79 -7.24 -19.40 2.04
C TYR A 79 -8.53 -19.23 2.87
N PRO A 80 -8.40 -19.22 4.21
CA PRO A 80 -9.56 -18.97 5.05
C PRO A 80 -10.16 -17.62 4.61
N ALA A 81 -11.47 -17.60 4.35
CA ALA A 81 -12.16 -16.35 4.14
C ALA A 81 -11.91 -15.48 5.38
N GLU A 82 -11.24 -14.36 5.21
CA GLU A 82 -11.08 -13.40 6.29
C GLU A 82 -12.48 -12.96 6.72
N PRO A 83 -12.75 -12.86 8.03
CA PRO A 83 -14.03 -12.34 8.48
C PRO A 83 -14.20 -10.95 7.87
N ILE A 84 -15.34 -10.72 7.23
CA ILE A 84 -15.72 -9.42 6.69
C ILE A 84 -15.69 -8.45 7.88
N GLY A 85 -14.58 -7.71 8.05
CA GLY A 85 -14.36 -6.78 9.17
C GLY A 85 -12.99 -6.85 9.85
N ALA A 86 -12.10 -7.79 9.50
CA ALA A 86 -10.75 -7.88 10.06
C ALA A 86 -9.70 -7.87 8.94
N ASP A 87 -9.77 -6.91 8.06
CA ASP A 87 -8.70 -6.63 7.09
C ASP A 87 -7.66 -5.71 7.74
N THR A 88 -6.87 -6.27 8.65
CA THR A 88 -5.69 -5.57 9.22
C THR A 88 -4.55 -5.43 8.19
N ASN A 89 -4.72 -5.94 6.97
CA ASN A 89 -3.80 -5.85 5.83
C ASN A 89 -4.44 -5.21 4.60
N ARG A 90 -5.59 -4.54 4.74
CA ARG A 90 -6.13 -3.75 3.65
C ARG A 90 -5.19 -2.57 3.45
N VAL A 91 -4.40 -2.63 2.39
CA VAL A 91 -3.61 -1.49 1.96
C VAL A 91 -4.62 -0.38 1.67
N GLU A 92 -4.57 0.68 2.47
CA GLU A 92 -5.37 1.86 2.24
C GLU A 92 -4.98 2.39 0.86
N ALA A 93 -5.95 2.50 -0.05
CA ALA A 93 -5.73 2.93 -1.42
C ALA A 93 -6.90 3.79 -1.88
N GLU A 94 -6.59 4.99 -2.34
CA GLU A 94 -7.54 5.96 -2.89
C GLU A 94 -6.96 6.56 -4.16
N ALA A 95 -7.81 7.01 -5.07
CA ALA A 95 -7.44 7.80 -6.24
C ALA A 95 -8.29 9.06 -6.30
N TRP A 96 -7.67 10.20 -6.62
CA TRP A 96 -8.28 11.52 -6.66
C TRP A 96 -7.90 12.21 -7.95
N PHE A 97 -8.86 12.90 -8.56
CA PHE A 97 -8.71 13.56 -9.86
C PHE A 97 -9.21 14.99 -9.78
N SER A 98 -8.40 15.95 -10.22
CA SER A 98 -8.87 17.34 -10.40
C SER A 98 -9.24 17.59 -11.85
N PRO A 99 -10.17 18.54 -12.11
CA PRO A 99 -10.82 19.40 -11.13
C PRO A 99 -12.08 18.82 -10.47
N GLU A 100 -12.48 17.56 -10.75
CA GLU A 100 -13.72 16.95 -10.30
C GLU A 100 -13.77 16.71 -8.79
N ASP A 101 -12.66 16.25 -8.22
CA ASP A 101 -12.58 15.94 -6.80
C ASP A 101 -11.98 17.10 -6.00
N ASP A 102 -12.34 17.22 -4.71
CA ASP A 102 -11.71 18.16 -3.78
C ASP A 102 -10.33 17.68 -3.34
N CYS A 103 -9.38 17.68 -4.27
CA CYS A 103 -8.00 17.30 -4.05
C CYS A 103 -7.33 18.11 -2.93
N VAL A 104 -7.63 19.41 -2.84
CA VAL A 104 -7.08 20.29 -1.79
C VAL A 104 -7.62 19.92 -0.43
N GLY A 105 -8.92 19.68 -0.32
CA GLY A 105 -9.54 19.24 0.93
C GLY A 105 -8.93 17.92 1.41
N ARG A 106 -8.72 16.97 0.50
CA ARG A 106 -8.13 15.66 0.86
C ARG A 106 -6.67 15.79 1.34
N ILE A 107 -5.84 16.62 0.69
CA ILE A 107 -4.47 16.91 1.14
C ILE A 107 -4.50 17.59 2.53
N ALA A 108 -5.39 18.54 2.73
CA ALA A 108 -5.56 19.23 4.02
C ALA A 108 -5.98 18.25 5.13
N ASP A 109 -6.87 17.30 4.85
CA ASP A 109 -7.28 16.27 5.81
C ASP A 109 -6.10 15.37 6.24
N LEU A 110 -5.23 14.97 5.30
CA LEU A 110 -4.02 14.23 5.63
C LEU A 110 -3.08 15.04 6.53
N LEU A 111 -2.91 16.33 6.24
CA LEU A 111 -2.11 17.24 7.07
C LEU A 111 -2.74 17.44 8.46
N VAL A 112 -4.06 17.55 8.56
CA VAL A 112 -4.78 17.69 9.84
C VAL A 112 -4.69 16.43 10.69
N THR A 113 -4.73 15.26 10.08
CA THR A 113 -4.72 13.97 10.78
C THR A 113 -3.32 13.48 11.13
N ALA A 114 -2.27 14.02 10.50
CA ALA A 114 -0.87 13.70 10.79
C ALA A 114 -0.51 14.02 12.24
N LYS A 115 0.22 13.10 12.89
CA LYS A 115 0.53 13.16 14.33
C LYS A 115 2.03 13.31 14.63
N GLN A 116 2.90 12.79 13.77
CA GLN A 116 4.33 12.70 14.03
C GLN A 116 5.18 13.37 12.95
N THR A 117 5.00 12.97 11.69
CA THR A 117 5.87 13.41 10.59
C THR A 117 5.10 13.64 9.30
N VAL A 118 5.52 14.67 8.55
CA VAL A 118 5.09 14.87 7.16
C VAL A 118 6.32 15.22 6.34
N ASP A 119 6.64 14.38 5.37
CA ASP A 119 7.73 14.58 4.42
C ASP A 119 7.12 14.92 3.05
N ILE A 120 7.37 16.12 2.55
CA ILE A 120 6.78 16.67 1.32
C ILE A 120 7.88 16.85 0.28
N CYS A 121 7.73 16.22 -0.88
CA CYS A 121 8.63 16.39 -2.03
C CYS A 121 7.78 16.77 -3.24
N VAL A 122 7.64 18.08 -3.48
CA VAL A 122 6.72 18.62 -4.48
C VAL A 122 7.38 19.74 -5.25
N PHE A 123 7.30 19.67 -6.59
CA PHE A 123 7.90 20.63 -7.51
C PHE A 123 7.57 22.08 -7.16
N THR A 124 6.29 22.38 -6.84
CA THR A 124 5.86 23.74 -6.47
C THR A 124 4.67 23.73 -5.53
N ILE A 125 4.65 24.69 -4.60
CA ILE A 125 3.54 24.93 -3.65
C ILE A 125 3.16 26.41 -3.76
N THR A 126 1.91 26.66 -4.20
CA THR A 126 1.36 28.04 -4.37
C THR A 126 -0.10 28.13 -3.94
N ASP A 127 -0.68 27.07 -3.39
CA ASP A 127 -2.06 27.08 -2.85
C ASP A 127 -2.05 27.33 -1.36
N ASN A 128 -2.43 28.54 -0.96
CA ASN A 128 -2.42 28.99 0.44
C ASN A 128 -3.22 28.06 1.36
N ARG A 129 -4.28 27.38 0.86
CA ARG A 129 -5.07 26.43 1.68
C ARG A 129 -4.23 25.27 2.14
N ILE A 130 -3.35 24.76 1.26
CA ILE A 130 -2.41 23.69 1.59
C ILE A 130 -1.31 24.23 2.50
N SER A 131 -0.75 25.41 2.20
CA SER A 131 0.31 26.04 3.01
C SER A 131 -0.17 26.37 4.43
N ASP A 132 -1.42 26.77 4.60
CA ASP A 132 -2.04 26.99 5.91
C ASP A 132 -2.20 25.68 6.69
N ALA A 133 -2.61 24.59 6.00
CA ALA A 133 -2.70 23.26 6.61
C ALA A 133 -1.32 22.71 7.03
N ILE A 134 -0.28 22.91 6.21
CA ILE A 134 1.12 22.58 6.55
C ILE A 134 1.55 23.34 7.82
N THR A 135 1.34 24.66 7.84
CA THR A 135 1.68 25.51 8.99
C THR A 135 0.93 25.06 10.25
N SER A 136 -0.34 24.69 10.11
CA SER A 136 -1.16 24.17 11.21
C SER A 136 -0.61 22.83 11.74
N ALA A 137 -0.21 21.91 10.88
CA ALA A 137 0.41 20.65 11.29
C ALA A 137 1.71 20.91 12.07
N HIS A 138 2.59 21.78 11.57
CA HIS A 138 3.82 22.18 12.24
C HIS A 138 3.58 22.79 13.63
N ARG A 139 2.59 23.67 13.77
CA ARG A 139 2.20 24.28 15.06
C ARG A 139 1.68 23.26 16.07
N ARG A 140 1.12 22.14 15.63
CA ARG A 140 0.72 21.03 16.51
C ARG A 140 1.89 20.14 16.96
N GLY A 141 3.12 20.45 16.51
CA GLY A 141 4.32 19.68 16.85
C GLY A 141 4.63 18.54 15.87
N VAL A 142 3.93 18.47 14.74
CA VAL A 142 4.29 17.54 13.66
C VAL A 142 5.60 17.99 13.02
N ARG A 143 6.57 17.08 12.89
CA ARG A 143 7.81 17.36 12.18
C ARG A 143 7.53 17.42 10.68
N VAL A 144 7.61 18.59 10.10
CA VAL A 144 7.40 18.78 8.65
C VAL A 144 8.75 19.08 7.98
N ARG A 145 9.06 18.33 6.92
CA ARG A 145 10.20 18.55 6.02
C ARG A 145 9.68 18.74 4.60
N ILE A 146 10.22 19.72 3.88
CA ILE A 146 9.79 20.04 2.52
C ILE A 146 11.00 20.06 1.60
N ILE A 147 10.90 19.37 0.46
CA ILE A 147 11.81 19.49 -0.68
C ILE A 147 11.01 20.08 -1.84
N SER A 148 11.54 21.14 -2.46
CA SER A 148 10.97 21.80 -3.64
C SER A 148 12.05 22.12 -4.65
N ASP A 149 11.64 22.42 -5.87
CA ASP A 149 12.52 22.87 -6.95
C ASP A 149 13.04 24.31 -6.64
N ASP A 150 14.30 24.61 -6.92
CA ASP A 150 14.90 25.90 -6.63
C ASP A 150 14.32 27.01 -7.51
N ASP A 151 14.15 26.81 -8.83
CA ASP A 151 13.52 27.77 -9.73
C ASP A 151 12.11 28.11 -9.23
N LYS A 152 11.34 27.09 -8.78
CA LYS A 152 9.98 27.26 -8.29
C LYS A 152 9.89 27.82 -6.88
N ALA A 153 10.88 27.58 -6.05
CA ALA A 153 10.93 28.14 -4.70
C ALA A 153 11.09 29.67 -4.67
N PHE A 154 11.70 30.23 -5.70
CA PHE A 154 11.92 31.69 -5.84
C PHE A 154 10.93 32.38 -6.78
N ASP A 155 10.05 31.63 -7.48
CA ASP A 155 9.01 32.19 -8.33
C ASP A 155 8.04 33.09 -7.53
N LYS A 156 7.54 34.14 -8.18
CA LYS A 156 6.51 35.01 -7.61
C LYS A 156 5.24 34.19 -7.31
N GLY A 157 4.87 34.15 -6.03
CA GLY A 157 3.71 33.37 -5.56
C GLY A 157 4.06 32.02 -4.95
N SER A 158 5.34 31.65 -4.89
CA SER A 158 5.79 30.47 -4.14
C SER A 158 5.59 30.65 -2.64
N ASP A 159 5.03 29.63 -1.99
CA ASP A 159 4.82 29.61 -0.55
C ASP A 159 6.05 29.13 0.24
N ILE A 160 7.13 28.66 -0.42
CA ILE A 160 8.32 28.10 0.24
C ILE A 160 8.98 29.11 1.19
N GLY A 161 9.13 30.37 0.76
CA GLY A 161 9.69 31.44 1.61
C GLY A 161 8.80 31.68 2.84
N HIS A 162 7.48 31.68 2.67
CA HIS A 162 6.53 31.84 3.77
C HIS A 162 6.63 30.65 4.76
N LEU A 163 6.67 29.41 4.28
CA LEU A 163 6.79 28.22 5.11
C LEU A 163 8.12 28.21 5.91
N ARG A 164 9.23 28.59 5.28
CA ARG A 164 10.52 28.79 5.96
C ARG A 164 10.44 29.83 7.09
N SER A 165 9.79 30.96 6.84
CA SER A 165 9.62 32.00 7.87
C SER A 165 8.78 31.54 9.08
N ARG A 166 8.01 30.46 8.94
CA ARG A 166 7.26 29.82 10.02
C ARG A 166 8.04 28.74 10.76
N GLY A 167 9.34 28.55 10.44
CA GLY A 167 10.21 27.57 11.08
C GLY A 167 10.12 26.16 10.50
N ILE A 168 9.51 26.00 9.33
CA ILE A 168 9.42 24.70 8.66
C ILE A 168 10.71 24.48 7.87
N ASP A 169 11.29 23.27 8.03
CA ASP A 169 12.51 22.87 7.31
C ASP A 169 12.20 22.67 5.82
N CYS A 170 12.72 23.58 4.99
CA CYS A 170 12.57 23.51 3.53
C CYS A 170 13.94 23.47 2.87
N ARG A 171 14.17 22.47 2.04
CA ARG A 171 15.35 22.36 1.17
C ARG A 171 14.93 22.53 -0.30
N VAL A 172 15.84 23.01 -1.11
CA VAL A 172 15.66 23.13 -2.55
C VAL A 172 16.82 22.45 -3.23
N ASP A 173 16.58 21.89 -4.41
CA ASP A 173 17.65 21.35 -5.21
C ASP A 173 18.61 22.46 -5.66
N LYS A 174 19.80 22.07 -6.07
CA LYS A 174 20.88 22.99 -6.48
C LYS A 174 21.48 22.50 -7.79
N THR A 175 20.64 21.88 -8.64
CA THR A 175 21.09 21.24 -9.88
C THR A 175 20.53 21.99 -11.09
N GLU A 176 21.11 21.74 -12.27
CA GLU A 176 20.57 22.26 -13.54
C GLU A 176 19.27 21.56 -13.98
N HIS A 177 18.86 20.51 -13.27
CA HIS A 177 17.69 19.70 -13.57
C HIS A 177 16.63 19.89 -12.50
N HIS A 178 15.37 19.94 -12.90
CA HIS A 178 14.26 20.12 -11.98
C HIS A 178 14.05 18.94 -11.02
N MET A 179 13.88 19.22 -9.74
CA MET A 179 13.29 18.33 -8.77
C MET A 179 11.78 18.23 -9.04
N HIS A 180 11.38 17.35 -9.95
CA HIS A 180 10.01 17.31 -10.50
C HIS A 180 9.08 16.28 -9.85
N HIS A 181 9.43 15.77 -8.66
CA HIS A 181 8.56 14.88 -7.90
C HIS A 181 7.31 15.58 -7.37
N LYS A 182 6.24 14.80 -7.15
CA LYS A 182 5.02 15.24 -6.48
C LYS A 182 4.56 14.08 -5.59
N PHE A 183 5.16 13.98 -4.41
CA PHE A 183 4.75 13.02 -3.41
C PHE A 183 4.88 13.58 -1.99
N SER A 184 4.15 12.96 -1.07
CA SER A 184 4.25 13.26 0.35
C SER A 184 4.01 12.01 1.19
N ILE A 185 4.71 11.89 2.32
CA ILE A 185 4.59 10.76 3.25
C ILE A 185 4.10 11.29 4.59
N PHE A 186 3.03 10.72 5.11
CA PHE A 186 2.38 11.09 6.36
C PHE A 186 2.58 9.99 7.40
N ASP A 187 3.21 10.31 8.53
CA ASP A 187 3.46 9.42 9.68
C ASP A 187 4.14 8.09 9.32
N HIS A 188 4.90 8.03 8.22
CA HIS A 188 5.45 6.81 7.63
C HIS A 188 4.38 5.72 7.33
N ARG A 189 3.11 6.12 7.18
CA ARG A 189 1.96 5.23 7.02
C ARG A 189 1.21 5.41 5.71
N LEU A 190 1.12 6.63 5.22
CA LEU A 190 0.42 6.95 3.99
C LEU A 190 1.35 7.69 3.04
N LEU A 191 1.38 7.24 1.80
CA LEU A 191 2.02 7.90 0.67
C LEU A 191 0.95 8.53 -0.20
N LEU A 192 1.11 9.80 -0.53
CA LEU A 192 0.40 10.49 -1.61
C LEU A 192 1.37 10.70 -2.77
N THR A 193 1.03 10.31 -3.99
CA THR A 193 1.87 10.53 -5.19
C THR A 193 1.04 10.57 -6.47
N GLY A 194 1.46 11.41 -7.43
CA GLY A 194 0.79 11.55 -8.72
C GLY A 194 1.38 12.68 -9.57
N SER A 195 0.58 13.23 -10.47
CA SER A 195 0.95 14.38 -11.29
C SER A 195 0.70 15.72 -10.58
N TYR A 196 -0.15 15.73 -9.55
CA TYR A 196 -0.74 16.90 -8.91
C TYR A 196 0.30 17.79 -8.21
N ASN A 197 0.56 18.98 -8.77
CA ASN A 197 1.26 20.06 -8.07
C ASN A 197 0.36 20.71 -7.03
N TRP A 198 0.94 21.25 -5.95
CA TRP A 198 0.17 21.86 -4.87
C TRP A 198 -0.12 23.33 -5.20
N THR A 199 -0.85 23.54 -6.31
CA THR A 199 -1.14 24.84 -6.88
C THR A 199 -2.64 25.04 -7.11
N ARG A 200 -3.08 26.30 -7.17
CA ARG A 200 -4.47 26.62 -7.48
C ARG A 200 -4.86 26.18 -8.89
N SER A 201 -3.98 26.27 -9.88
CA SER A 201 -4.26 25.80 -11.23
C SER A 201 -4.45 24.29 -11.29
N ALA A 202 -3.66 23.53 -10.53
CA ALA A 202 -3.83 22.08 -10.42
C ALA A 202 -5.21 21.73 -9.81
N ALA A 203 -5.70 22.53 -8.84
CA ALA A 203 -6.98 22.30 -8.19
C ALA A 203 -8.19 22.64 -9.05
N LEU A 204 -8.10 23.67 -9.91
CA LEU A 204 -9.29 24.30 -10.52
C LEU A 204 -9.37 24.13 -12.03
N SER A 205 -8.26 23.81 -12.70
CA SER A 205 -8.18 23.92 -14.16
C SER A 205 -7.43 22.80 -14.85
N ASN A 206 -6.50 22.13 -14.16
CA ASN A 206 -5.69 21.08 -14.77
C ASN A 206 -6.32 19.72 -14.53
N GLU A 207 -6.23 18.85 -15.54
CA GLU A 207 -6.46 17.40 -15.40
C GLU A 207 -5.27 16.76 -14.72
N GLU A 208 -5.33 16.61 -13.41
CA GLU A 208 -4.27 16.03 -12.59
C GLU A 208 -4.81 14.90 -11.73
N ASN A 209 -3.94 14.10 -11.20
CA ASN A 209 -4.34 13.03 -10.28
C ASN A 209 -3.30 12.79 -9.20
N PHE A 210 -3.74 12.14 -8.13
CA PHE A 210 -2.87 11.44 -7.20
C PHE A 210 -3.56 10.20 -6.62
N ILE A 211 -2.74 9.29 -6.16
CA ILE A 211 -3.17 8.15 -5.33
C ILE A 211 -2.67 8.35 -3.90
N ILE A 212 -3.42 7.79 -2.95
CA ILE A 212 -2.96 7.59 -1.57
C ILE A 212 -2.81 6.09 -1.36
N SER A 213 -1.70 5.67 -0.76
CA SER A 213 -1.43 4.25 -0.52
C SER A 213 -0.74 4.03 0.82
N GLY A 214 -1.22 3.03 1.56
CA GLY A 214 -0.56 2.49 2.76
C GLY A 214 0.36 1.29 2.47
N ASP A 215 0.69 1.00 1.21
CA ASP A 215 1.56 -0.13 0.87
C ASP A 215 2.99 0.06 1.41
N PRO A 216 3.47 -0.81 2.32
CA PRO A 216 4.77 -0.66 2.95
C PRO A 216 5.95 -0.74 1.97
N ARG A 217 5.77 -1.37 0.82
CA ARG A 217 6.80 -1.45 -0.24
C ARG A 217 6.97 -0.10 -0.91
N LEU A 218 5.85 0.59 -1.21
CA LEU A 218 5.86 1.94 -1.76
C LEU A 218 6.40 2.93 -0.73
N LEU A 219 5.91 2.89 0.50
CA LEU A 219 6.39 3.75 1.59
C LEU A 219 7.90 3.65 1.77
N LYS A 220 8.47 2.44 1.80
CA LYS A 220 9.92 2.23 1.91
C LYS A 220 10.68 2.83 0.73
N ALA A 221 10.19 2.64 -0.50
CA ALA A 221 10.86 3.15 -1.70
C ALA A 221 10.87 4.69 -1.71
N PHE A 222 9.72 5.32 -1.49
CA PHE A 222 9.60 6.78 -1.49
C PHE A 222 10.31 7.46 -0.32
N ALA A 223 10.31 6.85 0.87
CA ALA A 223 11.08 7.34 2.02
C ALA A 223 12.59 7.31 1.73
N GLY A 224 13.10 6.24 1.09
CA GLY A 224 14.50 6.17 0.69
C GLY A 224 14.91 7.27 -0.30
N ILE A 225 14.04 7.56 -1.28
CA ILE A 225 14.26 8.69 -2.22
C ILE A 225 14.23 10.02 -1.48
N PHE A 226 13.23 10.24 -0.60
CA PHE A 226 13.12 11.48 0.16
C PHE A 226 14.38 11.75 1.01
N ASP A 227 14.83 10.74 1.77
CA ASP A 227 15.98 10.88 2.65
C ASP A 227 17.27 11.13 1.85
N GLY A 228 17.48 10.44 0.72
CA GLY A 228 18.62 10.70 -0.16
C GLY A 228 18.64 12.12 -0.74
N LEU A 229 17.49 12.62 -1.21
CA LEU A 229 17.37 14.01 -1.69
C LEU A 229 17.55 15.01 -0.53
N TRP A 230 16.99 14.69 0.64
CA TRP A 230 17.15 15.53 1.82
C TRP A 230 18.60 15.70 2.23
N GLU A 231 19.40 14.64 2.20
CA GLU A 231 20.83 14.72 2.46
C GLU A 231 21.58 15.52 1.39
N SER A 232 21.23 15.29 0.11
CA SER A 232 21.91 15.92 -1.04
C SER A 232 21.68 17.44 -1.11
N PHE A 233 20.52 17.91 -0.67
CA PHE A 233 20.13 19.33 -0.75
C PHE A 233 20.36 20.11 0.55
N GLY A 234 21.08 19.53 1.50
CA GLY A 234 21.40 20.10 2.79
C GLY A 234 22.48 21.18 2.81
#